data_39fed5ab07cd9d0ed3800971f2a3396b
#
_entry.id   39fed5ab07cd9d0ed3800971f2a3396b
#
_cell.length_a   1.000
_cell.length_b   1.000
_cell.length_c   1.000
_cell.angle_alpha   90.00
_cell.angle_beta   90.00
_cell.angle_gamma   90.00
#
_symmetry.space_group_name_H-M   'P 1'
#
loop_
_entity.id
_entity.type
_entity.pdbx_description
1 polymer ?
#
loop_
_entity_poly.entity_id
_entity_poly.type
_entity_poly.pdbx_seq_one_letter_code
_entity_poly.pdbx_strand_id
1 'polypeptide(L)'
;MNNENNTAAPRLMKGRRQIFCNESVVTDGNVLTILNDALPIHLQNREDEKYLERYIRGVQPILGRVKAVNGEINNKIVINHANQIVTFKTAEFAGEPIQYVSRSSGAGIPEKVADLNSLMLSEGKQSKDMQLAYNLFTYGVGYRLVIHDRKPPISDLFDEAPFEIYIPDPRNTFVVRLNDVSKRVIMGVTYVFLDDTESKVRYTVYTDNATYTIDGNSLNVSTIVNKVTHNFGMVTLIEYPCNPLYMGAFEVVLPLLDAINTTQSNRLDGIEQFIQAIMVFEGVDITREQFLELKDLGALKLPPAMDGRTSRVYYLNEQLDQAQTQTLMDDMYQTVLEIVGMPSQGNGNSSDSSNNGAMIVKNGWWNAEARSLETEGMWKESETDFLKIALKICDEADALTGLKVSDVEPKFGRRSYEDLLVKTQSFSTLRSAGCPAIQAFKFSKLSKDPEADALQFDQYQEEQAAELDEMGGVGTGGTAGTVGGSRTAGAADSSSKTGVCPVCKRTFEKRANNQIYDREECRQKARNGGDAE
;
A
#
# COMPACT_ATOMS: atom_id res chain seq x y z
N MET A 1 -32.25 0.34 -21.57
CA MET A 1 -31.90 1.37 -20.57
C MET A 1 -32.52 0.88 -19.25
N ASN A 2 -31.83 -0.03 -18.57
CA ASN A 2 -32.29 -0.59 -17.31
C ASN A 2 -31.92 0.37 -16.19
N ASN A 3 -32.88 0.60 -15.30
CA ASN A 3 -32.79 1.43 -14.11
C ASN A 3 -31.63 1.02 -13.18
N GLU A 4 -30.42 1.50 -13.44
CA GLU A 4 -29.26 1.34 -12.55
C GLU A 4 -29.30 2.29 -11.33
N ASN A 5 -30.41 2.99 -11.13
CA ASN A 5 -30.61 3.94 -10.02
C ASN A 5 -31.21 3.31 -8.77
N ASN A 6 -31.08 2.00 -8.57
CA ASN A 6 -31.46 1.43 -7.29
C ASN A 6 -30.31 1.63 -6.29
N THR A 7 -30.18 2.86 -5.78
CA THR A 7 -29.36 3.20 -4.61
C THR A 7 -30.03 2.60 -3.38
N ALA A 8 -29.89 1.29 -3.23
CA ALA A 8 -30.33 0.59 -2.04
C ALA A 8 -29.66 1.19 -0.78
N ALA A 9 -30.34 1.04 0.35
CA ALA A 9 -29.81 1.29 1.69
C ALA A 9 -28.36 0.76 1.82
N PRO A 10 -27.55 1.33 2.74
CA PRO A 10 -26.14 0.92 2.92
C PRO A 10 -26.04 -0.59 2.98
N ARG A 11 -25.32 -1.17 2.02
CA ARG A 11 -25.20 -2.63 1.93
C ARG A 11 -24.23 -3.11 3.00
N LEU A 12 -24.69 -3.97 3.89
CA LEU A 12 -23.81 -4.61 4.85
C LEU A 12 -22.91 -5.62 4.11
N MET A 13 -21.63 -5.32 3.98
CA MET A 13 -20.66 -6.21 3.39
C MET A 13 -20.19 -7.25 4.40
N LYS A 14 -20.01 -8.49 3.95
CA LYS A 14 -19.61 -9.64 4.78
C LYS A 14 -18.29 -10.26 4.30
N GLY A 15 -17.56 -9.59 3.42
CA GLY A 15 -16.41 -10.17 2.73
C GLY A 15 -16.82 -11.16 1.63
N ARG A 16 -15.81 -11.77 0.98
CA ARG A 16 -16.08 -12.76 -0.10
C ARG A 16 -16.33 -14.13 0.49
N ARG A 17 -17.28 -14.82 -0.09
CA ARG A 17 -17.64 -16.20 0.29
C ARG A 17 -16.63 -17.14 -0.31
N GLN A 18 -16.09 -18.05 0.49
CA GLN A 18 -15.27 -19.16 -0.01
C GLN A 18 -16.19 -20.22 -0.64
N ILE A 19 -15.71 -20.86 -1.70
CA ILE A 19 -16.43 -21.87 -2.46
C ILE A 19 -15.82 -23.22 -2.16
N PHE A 20 -16.62 -24.16 -1.72
CA PHE A 20 -16.18 -25.49 -1.32
C PHE A 20 -16.81 -26.59 -2.18
N CYS A 21 -16.07 -27.69 -2.38
CA CYS A 21 -16.49 -28.90 -3.03
C CYS A 21 -16.09 -30.13 -2.21
N ASN A 22 -16.88 -31.17 -2.24
CA ASN A 22 -16.59 -32.44 -1.53
C ASN A 22 -15.71 -33.40 -2.34
N GLU A 23 -15.52 -33.14 -3.63
CA GLU A 23 -14.69 -33.94 -4.51
C GLU A 23 -13.21 -33.61 -4.32
N SER A 24 -12.39 -34.60 -4.06
CA SER A 24 -10.96 -34.42 -3.79
C SER A 24 -10.11 -34.28 -5.07
N VAL A 25 -10.61 -34.70 -6.21
CA VAL A 25 -9.95 -34.69 -7.51
C VAL A 25 -10.91 -34.23 -8.60
N VAL A 26 -10.45 -33.30 -9.43
CA VAL A 26 -11.19 -32.81 -10.59
C VAL A 26 -10.89 -33.72 -11.79
N THR A 27 -11.92 -34.19 -12.44
CA THR A 27 -11.85 -35.10 -13.60
C THR A 27 -12.76 -34.60 -14.72
N ASP A 28 -12.62 -35.18 -15.92
CA ASP A 28 -13.50 -34.86 -17.06
C ASP A 28 -14.99 -35.12 -16.75
N GLY A 29 -15.28 -36.09 -15.85
CA GLY A 29 -16.64 -36.47 -15.49
C GLY A 29 -17.30 -35.55 -14.46
N ASN A 30 -16.54 -34.83 -13.63
CA ASN A 30 -17.10 -34.02 -12.54
C ASN A 30 -16.82 -32.49 -12.67
N VAL A 31 -15.91 -32.06 -13.55
CA VAL A 31 -15.52 -30.66 -13.71
C VAL A 31 -16.70 -29.73 -13.99
N LEU A 32 -17.63 -30.16 -14.85
CA LEU A 32 -18.84 -29.39 -15.18
C LEU A 32 -19.79 -29.27 -13.99
N THR A 33 -19.95 -30.34 -13.21
CA THR A 33 -20.80 -30.34 -12.01
C THR A 33 -20.21 -29.40 -10.94
N ILE A 34 -18.91 -29.53 -10.63
CA ILE A 34 -18.22 -28.68 -9.66
C ILE A 34 -18.33 -27.21 -10.07
N LEU A 35 -18.13 -26.89 -11.34
CA LEU A 35 -18.22 -25.54 -11.85
C LEU A 35 -19.65 -24.98 -11.75
N ASN A 36 -20.66 -25.76 -12.10
CA ASN A 36 -22.06 -25.35 -11.98
C ASN A 36 -22.49 -25.10 -10.53
N ASP A 37 -22.01 -25.90 -9.58
CA ASP A 37 -22.26 -25.70 -8.14
C ASP A 37 -21.55 -24.47 -7.58
N ALA A 38 -20.38 -24.14 -8.12
CA ALA A 38 -19.57 -22.98 -7.71
C ALA A 38 -20.12 -21.63 -8.21
N LEU A 39 -20.66 -21.60 -9.43
CA LEU A 39 -21.10 -20.37 -10.11
C LEU A 39 -22.09 -19.52 -9.30
N PRO A 40 -23.16 -20.06 -8.66
CA PRO A 40 -24.12 -19.25 -7.90
C PRO A 40 -23.47 -18.50 -6.74
N ILE A 41 -22.46 -19.08 -6.08
CA ILE A 41 -21.74 -18.45 -4.97
C ILE A 41 -20.81 -17.36 -5.52
N HIS A 42 -20.09 -17.66 -6.60
CA HIS A 42 -19.23 -16.69 -7.25
C HIS A 42 -20.01 -15.47 -7.78
N LEU A 43 -21.18 -15.68 -8.38
CA LEU A 43 -22.01 -14.57 -8.88
C LEU A 43 -22.45 -13.63 -7.75
N GLN A 44 -22.69 -14.14 -6.54
CA GLN A 44 -22.95 -13.29 -5.38
C GLN A 44 -21.71 -12.46 -5.00
N ASN A 45 -20.51 -13.07 -5.02
CA ASN A 45 -19.26 -12.34 -4.78
C ASN A 45 -19.02 -11.26 -5.85
N ARG A 46 -19.25 -11.61 -7.12
CA ARG A 46 -19.12 -10.69 -8.27
C ARG A 46 -20.00 -9.44 -8.11
N GLU A 47 -21.24 -9.60 -7.64
CA GLU A 47 -22.12 -8.46 -7.39
C GLU A 47 -21.61 -7.57 -6.23
N ASP A 48 -21.04 -8.18 -5.17
CA ASP A 48 -20.39 -7.44 -4.11
C ASP A 48 -19.15 -6.70 -4.63
N GLU A 49 -18.33 -7.32 -5.45
CA GLU A 49 -17.13 -6.72 -6.06
C GLU A 49 -17.47 -5.59 -7.03
N LYS A 50 -18.52 -5.74 -7.84
CA LYS A 50 -19.04 -4.66 -8.71
C LYS A 50 -19.52 -3.45 -7.89
N TYR A 51 -20.12 -3.70 -6.72
CA TYR A 51 -20.52 -2.61 -5.83
C TYR A 51 -19.30 -1.85 -5.30
N LEU A 52 -18.27 -2.57 -4.83
CA LEU A 52 -17.03 -1.96 -4.33
C LEU A 52 -16.30 -1.17 -5.41
N GLU A 53 -16.23 -1.69 -6.64
CA GLU A 53 -15.65 -0.97 -7.77
C GLU A 53 -16.39 0.35 -8.05
N ARG A 54 -17.73 0.31 -8.12
CA ARG A 54 -18.53 1.53 -8.32
C ARG A 54 -18.30 2.53 -7.19
N TYR A 55 -18.23 2.04 -5.95
CA TYR A 55 -18.00 2.87 -4.77
C TYR A 55 -16.66 3.62 -4.84
N ILE A 56 -15.57 2.94 -5.21
CA ILE A 56 -14.25 3.55 -5.42
C ILE A 56 -14.26 4.55 -6.58
N ARG A 57 -15.01 4.28 -7.63
CA ARG A 57 -15.18 5.20 -8.77
C ARG A 57 -16.03 6.44 -8.43
N GLY A 58 -16.52 6.57 -7.19
CA GLY A 58 -17.34 7.70 -6.74
C GLY A 58 -18.85 7.51 -6.97
N VAL A 59 -19.30 6.35 -7.47
CA VAL A 59 -20.72 6.03 -7.57
C VAL A 59 -21.19 5.50 -6.22
N GLN A 60 -21.47 6.41 -5.30
CA GLN A 60 -21.79 6.13 -3.90
C GLN A 60 -23.28 6.38 -3.59
N PRO A 61 -23.83 5.80 -2.49
CA PRO A 61 -25.25 5.87 -2.16
C PRO A 61 -25.83 7.28 -2.09
N ILE A 62 -25.03 8.27 -1.70
CA ILE A 62 -25.45 9.68 -1.61
C ILE A 62 -25.99 10.24 -2.94
N LEU A 63 -25.51 9.74 -4.09
CA LEU A 63 -25.97 10.16 -5.41
C LEU A 63 -27.45 9.84 -5.65
N GLY A 64 -27.97 8.81 -5.00
CA GLY A 64 -29.38 8.43 -5.01
C GLY A 64 -30.26 9.11 -3.97
N ARG A 65 -29.69 10.01 -3.18
CA ARG A 65 -30.42 10.70 -2.11
C ARG A 65 -31.63 11.47 -2.66
N VAL A 66 -32.78 11.31 -2.02
CA VAL A 66 -34.00 12.06 -2.26
C VAL A 66 -34.44 12.71 -0.95
N LYS A 67 -34.75 14.00 -0.98
CA LYS A 67 -35.30 14.74 0.17
C LYS A 67 -36.79 14.86 0.04
N ALA A 68 -37.50 14.63 1.12
CA ALA A 68 -38.97 14.78 1.21
C ALA A 68 -39.41 16.24 1.28
N VAL A 69 -38.55 17.12 1.85
CA VAL A 69 -38.82 18.54 2.06
C VAL A 69 -37.71 19.34 1.36
N ASN A 70 -38.08 20.43 0.69
CA ASN A 70 -37.17 21.30 -0.08
C ASN A 70 -36.27 20.50 -1.07
N GLY A 71 -36.91 19.64 -1.87
CA GLY A 71 -36.19 18.77 -2.82
C GLY A 71 -35.35 19.52 -3.86
N GLU A 72 -35.56 20.81 -4.04
CA GLU A 72 -34.74 21.67 -4.92
C GLU A 72 -33.33 21.89 -4.36
N ILE A 73 -33.17 21.92 -3.03
CA ILE A 73 -31.86 22.00 -2.37
C ILE A 73 -31.48 20.59 -1.91
N ASN A 74 -30.81 19.88 -2.76
CA ASN A 74 -30.43 18.48 -2.55
C ASN A 74 -29.02 18.21 -3.08
N ASN A 75 -28.04 18.75 -2.39
CA ASN A 75 -26.64 18.55 -2.74
C ASN A 75 -26.21 17.10 -2.50
N LYS A 76 -25.42 16.57 -3.42
CA LYS A 76 -24.94 15.18 -3.40
C LYS A 76 -23.43 15.19 -3.49
N ILE A 77 -22.77 15.40 -2.36
CA ILE A 77 -21.33 15.50 -2.28
C ILE A 77 -20.75 14.11 -2.04
N VAL A 78 -19.81 13.71 -2.86
CA VAL A 78 -19.02 12.50 -2.70
C VAL A 78 -17.60 12.89 -2.29
N ILE A 79 -17.23 12.56 -1.05
CA ILE A 79 -15.83 12.62 -0.60
C ILE A 79 -15.28 11.21 -0.73
N ASN A 80 -14.47 10.98 -1.75
CA ASN A 80 -14.04 9.62 -2.13
C ASN A 80 -12.88 9.11 -1.27
N HIS A 81 -13.08 9.00 0.04
CA HIS A 81 -12.12 8.43 0.97
C HIS A 81 -11.84 6.95 0.70
N ALA A 82 -12.76 6.21 0.07
CA ALA A 82 -12.53 4.82 -0.31
C ALA A 82 -11.34 4.69 -1.29
N ASN A 83 -11.31 5.56 -2.31
CA ASN A 83 -10.18 5.60 -3.25
C ASN A 83 -8.88 6.00 -2.55
N GLN A 84 -8.93 6.97 -1.64
CA GLN A 84 -7.77 7.39 -0.84
C GLN A 84 -7.21 6.22 -0.01
N ILE A 85 -8.07 5.45 0.65
CA ILE A 85 -7.68 4.29 1.45
C ILE A 85 -6.98 3.23 0.59
N VAL A 86 -7.59 2.85 -0.53
CA VAL A 86 -7.04 1.81 -1.41
C VAL A 86 -5.71 2.25 -2.02
N THR A 87 -5.64 3.50 -2.52
CA THR A 87 -4.41 4.03 -3.11
C THR A 87 -3.27 4.09 -2.09
N PHE A 88 -3.56 4.55 -0.87
CA PHE A 88 -2.58 4.59 0.20
C PHE A 88 -2.07 3.18 0.55
N LYS A 89 -2.99 2.24 0.81
CA LYS A 89 -2.65 0.86 1.17
C LYS A 89 -1.85 0.15 0.08
N THR A 90 -2.22 0.35 -1.18
CA THR A 90 -1.50 -0.22 -2.34
C THR A 90 -0.08 0.34 -2.42
N ALA A 91 0.08 1.66 -2.30
CA ALA A 91 1.38 2.30 -2.39
C ALA A 91 2.29 1.96 -1.19
N GLU A 92 1.71 1.85 0.00
CA GLU A 92 2.45 1.47 1.21
C GLU A 92 2.89 0.01 1.18
N PHE A 93 2.05 -0.90 0.65
CA PHE A 93 2.30 -2.33 0.64
C PHE A 93 3.21 -2.80 -0.52
N ALA A 94 2.92 -2.36 -1.75
CA ALA A 94 3.57 -2.84 -2.98
C ALA A 94 4.26 -1.72 -3.79
N GLY A 95 4.43 -0.52 -3.21
CA GLY A 95 5.08 0.60 -3.90
C GLY A 95 6.57 0.39 -4.15
N GLU A 96 7.23 -0.41 -3.32
CA GLU A 96 8.58 -0.91 -3.55
C GLU A 96 8.54 -2.37 -4.01
N PRO A 97 9.50 -2.81 -4.86
CA PRO A 97 9.56 -4.18 -5.34
C PRO A 97 9.66 -5.19 -4.19
N ILE A 98 8.88 -6.27 -4.27
CA ILE A 98 9.07 -7.45 -3.43
C ILE A 98 10.28 -8.19 -3.99
N GLN A 99 11.34 -8.31 -3.20
CA GLN A 99 12.58 -8.97 -3.56
C GLN A 99 12.65 -10.37 -2.93
N TYR A 100 13.28 -11.28 -3.64
CA TYR A 100 13.62 -12.59 -3.08
C TYR A 100 15.04 -12.55 -2.54
N VAL A 101 15.23 -13.04 -1.33
CA VAL A 101 16.53 -13.12 -0.68
C VAL A 101 16.86 -14.56 -0.33
N SER A 102 18.15 -14.86 -0.27
CA SER A 102 18.61 -16.19 0.11
C SER A 102 18.40 -16.45 1.58
N ARG A 103 17.81 -17.60 1.93
CA ARG A 103 17.72 -18.11 3.33
C ARG A 103 18.89 -19.03 3.69
N SER A 104 19.64 -19.47 2.72
CA SER A 104 20.68 -20.49 2.85
C SER A 104 21.98 -19.97 2.24
N SER A 105 23.07 -20.12 2.98
CA SER A 105 24.43 -19.80 2.51
C SER A 105 25.09 -20.94 1.74
N GLY A 106 24.30 -21.88 1.18
CA GLY A 106 24.81 -22.94 0.32
C GLY A 106 25.49 -22.39 -0.92
N ALA A 107 26.58 -23.05 -1.38
CA ALA A 107 27.33 -22.62 -2.56
C ALA A 107 26.41 -22.49 -3.80
N GLY A 108 26.41 -21.32 -4.45
CA GLY A 108 25.65 -21.02 -5.66
C GLY A 108 24.18 -20.69 -5.44
N ILE A 109 23.65 -20.67 -4.19
CA ILE A 109 22.26 -20.31 -3.90
C ILE A 109 22.02 -18.80 -4.03
N PRO A 110 22.87 -17.92 -3.48
CA PRO A 110 22.70 -16.48 -3.64
C PRO A 110 22.67 -16.03 -5.10
N GLU A 111 23.53 -16.59 -5.95
CA GLU A 111 23.58 -16.31 -7.39
C GLU A 111 22.27 -16.74 -8.08
N LYS A 112 21.76 -17.94 -7.79
CA LYS A 112 20.48 -18.41 -8.34
C LYS A 112 19.29 -17.56 -7.86
N VAL A 113 19.33 -17.03 -6.64
CA VAL A 113 18.31 -16.11 -6.16
C VAL A 113 18.40 -14.74 -6.85
N ALA A 114 19.62 -14.28 -7.18
CA ALA A 114 19.80 -13.08 -8.02
C ALA A 114 19.25 -13.29 -9.43
N ASP A 115 19.51 -14.45 -10.05
CA ASP A 115 18.96 -14.83 -11.34
C ASP A 115 17.41 -14.90 -11.29
N LEU A 116 16.84 -15.48 -10.21
CA LEU A 116 15.39 -15.47 -9.99
C LEU A 116 14.82 -14.04 -9.96
N ASN A 117 15.46 -13.11 -9.27
CA ASN A 117 15.04 -11.70 -9.25
C ASN A 117 15.13 -11.08 -10.65
N SER A 118 16.11 -11.43 -11.46
CA SER A 118 16.26 -10.96 -12.85
C SER A 118 15.11 -11.47 -13.72
N LEU A 119 14.73 -12.75 -13.60
CA LEU A 119 13.57 -13.33 -14.30
C LEU A 119 12.25 -12.67 -13.85
N MET A 120 12.09 -12.37 -12.56
CA MET A 120 10.92 -11.66 -12.05
C MET A 120 10.84 -10.22 -12.57
N LEU A 121 11.99 -9.57 -12.74
CA LEU A 121 12.09 -8.23 -13.33
C LEU A 121 11.70 -8.24 -14.81
N SER A 122 12.19 -9.21 -15.59
CA SER A 122 11.85 -9.36 -17.01
C SER A 122 10.34 -9.55 -17.22
N GLU A 123 9.67 -10.27 -16.29
CA GLU A 123 8.21 -10.43 -16.27
C GLU A 123 7.43 -9.20 -15.77
N GLY A 124 8.10 -8.13 -15.37
CA GLY A 124 7.45 -6.92 -14.84
C GLY A 124 6.68 -7.18 -13.54
N LYS A 125 7.16 -8.11 -12.71
CA LYS A 125 6.47 -8.54 -11.48
C LYS A 125 6.08 -7.39 -10.58
N GLN A 126 6.89 -6.33 -10.45
CA GLN A 126 6.58 -5.17 -9.62
C GLN A 126 5.25 -4.51 -9.99
N SER A 127 5.03 -4.26 -11.29
CA SER A 127 3.78 -3.68 -11.77
C SER A 127 2.59 -4.61 -11.53
N LYS A 128 2.80 -5.92 -11.72
CA LYS A 128 1.80 -6.97 -11.47
C LYS A 128 1.48 -7.11 -9.98
N ASP A 129 2.47 -6.97 -9.10
CA ASP A 129 2.29 -6.96 -7.64
C ASP A 129 1.49 -5.73 -7.19
N MET A 130 1.73 -4.55 -7.76
CA MET A 130 0.94 -3.36 -7.49
C MET A 130 -0.53 -3.54 -7.94
N GLN A 131 -0.75 -4.13 -9.11
CA GLN A 131 -2.10 -4.43 -9.60
C GLN A 131 -2.80 -5.46 -8.70
N LEU A 132 -2.08 -6.51 -8.28
CA LEU A 132 -2.60 -7.51 -7.36
C LEU A 132 -2.95 -6.90 -6.00
N ALA A 133 -2.09 -6.05 -5.44
CA ALA A 133 -2.33 -5.35 -4.19
C ALA A 133 -3.54 -4.39 -4.29
N TYR A 134 -3.68 -3.69 -5.42
CA TYR A 134 -4.86 -2.85 -5.68
C TYR A 134 -6.15 -3.68 -5.67
N ASN A 135 -6.16 -4.83 -6.35
CA ASN A 135 -7.29 -5.76 -6.34
C ASN A 135 -7.58 -6.28 -4.93
N LEU A 136 -6.53 -6.68 -4.20
CA LEU A 136 -6.60 -7.16 -2.83
C LEU A 136 -7.30 -6.15 -1.90
N PHE A 137 -6.84 -4.90 -1.91
CA PHE A 137 -7.41 -3.86 -1.04
C PHE A 137 -8.77 -3.35 -1.51
N THR A 138 -9.08 -3.50 -2.80
CA THR A 138 -10.40 -3.13 -3.35
C THR A 138 -11.44 -4.19 -3.04
N TYR A 139 -11.15 -5.44 -3.40
CA TYR A 139 -12.15 -6.52 -3.42
C TYR A 139 -12.02 -7.50 -2.23
N GLY A 140 -10.96 -7.38 -1.44
CA GLY A 140 -10.67 -8.31 -0.35
C GLY A 140 -9.97 -9.59 -0.79
N VAL A 141 -9.80 -9.78 -2.09
CA VAL A 141 -9.10 -10.92 -2.71
C VAL A 141 -8.47 -10.48 -4.02
N GLY A 142 -7.35 -11.06 -4.35
CA GLY A 142 -6.70 -10.94 -5.64
C GLY A 142 -6.25 -12.31 -6.14
N TYR A 143 -5.96 -12.41 -7.42
CA TYR A 143 -5.54 -13.67 -8.04
C TYR A 143 -4.31 -13.44 -8.90
N ARG A 144 -3.41 -14.43 -8.89
CA ARG A 144 -2.25 -14.50 -9.77
C ARG A 144 -2.30 -15.82 -10.53
N LEU A 145 -2.24 -15.74 -11.85
CA LEU A 145 -2.13 -16.90 -12.72
C LEU A 145 -0.70 -17.00 -13.22
N VAL A 146 -0.11 -18.18 -13.13
CA VAL A 146 1.22 -18.48 -13.65
C VAL A 146 1.07 -19.57 -14.70
N ILE A 147 1.60 -19.32 -15.89
CA ILE A 147 1.58 -20.30 -16.97
C ILE A 147 2.98 -20.41 -17.57
N HIS A 148 3.26 -21.56 -18.18
CA HIS A 148 4.49 -21.77 -18.93
C HIS A 148 4.48 -20.88 -20.18
N ASP A 149 5.53 -20.08 -20.40
CA ASP A 149 5.71 -19.38 -21.67
C ASP A 149 6.09 -20.40 -22.75
N ARG A 150 5.27 -20.49 -23.77
CA ARG A 150 5.46 -21.39 -24.92
C ARG A 150 5.98 -20.65 -26.15
N LYS A 151 6.21 -19.34 -26.04
CA LYS A 151 6.74 -18.55 -27.16
C LYS A 151 8.25 -18.78 -27.26
N PRO A 152 8.80 -18.87 -28.47
CA PRO A 152 10.24 -18.82 -28.62
C PRO A 152 10.74 -17.44 -28.16
N PRO A 153 11.91 -17.38 -27.50
CA PRO A 153 12.50 -16.10 -27.08
C PRO A 153 12.65 -15.17 -28.29
N ILE A 154 12.36 -13.87 -28.06
CA ILE A 154 12.42 -12.85 -29.13
C ILE A 154 13.85 -12.66 -29.59
N SER A 155 14.81 -12.81 -28.70
CA SER A 155 16.26 -12.70 -28.99
C SER A 155 17.07 -13.33 -27.87
N ASP A 156 18.20 -13.95 -28.22
CA ASP A 156 19.18 -14.44 -27.25
C ASP A 156 19.83 -13.31 -26.40
N LEU A 157 19.51 -12.06 -26.69
CA LEU A 157 19.98 -10.88 -25.94
C LEU A 157 19.10 -10.54 -24.75
N PHE A 158 17.93 -11.16 -24.60
CA PHE A 158 16.99 -10.88 -23.53
C PHE A 158 16.87 -12.11 -22.60
N ASP A 159 17.09 -11.88 -21.32
CA ASP A 159 16.80 -12.86 -20.27
C ASP A 159 15.27 -12.91 -20.07
N GLU A 160 14.59 -13.72 -20.88
CA GLU A 160 13.16 -13.93 -20.79
C GLU A 160 12.85 -15.02 -19.76
N ALA A 161 11.86 -14.78 -18.91
CA ALA A 161 11.42 -15.79 -17.96
C ALA A 161 10.72 -16.95 -18.69
N PRO A 162 10.90 -18.22 -18.29
CA PRO A 162 10.23 -19.37 -18.89
C PRO A 162 8.74 -19.44 -18.51
N PHE A 163 8.24 -18.48 -17.77
CA PHE A 163 6.85 -18.38 -17.31
C PHE A 163 6.29 -16.99 -17.55
N GLU A 164 4.98 -16.91 -17.71
CA GLU A 164 4.22 -15.66 -17.78
C GLU A 164 3.35 -15.50 -16.51
N ILE A 165 3.29 -14.27 -15.98
CA ILE A 165 2.46 -13.91 -14.83
C ILE A 165 1.29 -13.04 -15.31
N TYR A 166 0.08 -13.40 -14.93
CA TYR A 166 -1.13 -12.61 -15.16
C TYR A 166 -1.85 -12.30 -13.86
N ILE A 167 -2.47 -11.13 -13.81
CA ILE A 167 -3.33 -10.69 -12.69
C ILE A 167 -4.76 -10.61 -13.23
N PRO A 168 -5.51 -11.70 -13.18
CA PRO A 168 -6.88 -11.70 -13.66
C PRO A 168 -7.79 -10.86 -12.77
N ASP A 169 -8.87 -10.34 -13.37
CA ASP A 169 -9.88 -9.54 -12.67
C ASP A 169 -10.63 -10.42 -11.65
N PRO A 170 -10.66 -10.05 -10.37
CA PRO A 170 -11.34 -10.82 -9.34
C PRO A 170 -12.83 -11.05 -9.64
N ARG A 171 -13.49 -10.11 -10.30
CA ARG A 171 -14.91 -10.23 -10.69
C ARG A 171 -15.20 -11.38 -11.66
N ASN A 172 -14.17 -11.84 -12.35
CA ASN A 172 -14.27 -12.92 -13.34
C ASN A 172 -13.35 -14.10 -12.98
N THR A 173 -12.97 -14.20 -11.71
CA THR A 173 -12.00 -15.19 -11.24
C THR A 173 -12.40 -15.72 -9.87
N PHE A 174 -12.26 -17.01 -9.64
CA PHE A 174 -12.47 -17.62 -8.34
C PHE A 174 -11.74 -18.95 -8.22
N VAL A 175 -11.61 -19.43 -6.98
CA VAL A 175 -11.08 -20.77 -6.69
C VAL A 175 -12.11 -21.60 -5.95
N VAL A 176 -12.03 -22.92 -6.14
CA VAL A 176 -12.83 -23.91 -5.41
C VAL A 176 -11.90 -24.69 -4.50
N ARG A 177 -12.28 -24.80 -3.24
CA ARG A 177 -11.53 -25.47 -2.20
C ARG A 177 -12.17 -26.80 -1.81
N LEU A 178 -11.34 -27.73 -1.37
CA LEU A 178 -11.83 -28.99 -0.80
C LEU A 178 -12.51 -28.70 0.55
N ASN A 179 -13.67 -29.31 0.77
CA ASN A 179 -14.44 -29.19 1.99
C ASN A 179 -13.91 -30.13 3.08
N ASP A 180 -12.67 -29.92 3.49
CA ASP A 180 -12.02 -30.65 4.57
C ASP A 180 -11.19 -29.70 5.46
N VAL A 181 -10.47 -30.24 6.42
CA VAL A 181 -9.60 -29.46 7.33
C VAL A 181 -8.48 -28.74 6.57
N SER A 182 -8.00 -29.30 5.47
CA SER A 182 -6.90 -28.72 4.68
C SER A 182 -7.32 -27.48 3.88
N LYS A 183 -8.61 -27.43 3.46
CA LYS A 183 -9.16 -26.37 2.60
C LYS A 183 -8.29 -26.06 1.37
N ARG A 184 -7.56 -27.05 0.86
CA ARG A 184 -6.67 -26.85 -0.29
C ARG A 184 -7.47 -26.48 -1.52
N VAL A 185 -6.88 -25.64 -2.37
CA VAL A 185 -7.45 -25.29 -3.67
C VAL A 185 -7.36 -26.52 -4.59
N ILE A 186 -8.49 -26.94 -5.15
CA ILE A 186 -8.59 -28.07 -6.10
C ILE A 186 -8.83 -27.59 -7.53
N MET A 187 -9.39 -26.39 -7.70
CA MET A 187 -9.74 -25.84 -9.00
C MET A 187 -9.66 -24.30 -8.95
N GLY A 188 -9.04 -23.72 -9.94
CA GLY A 188 -9.08 -22.29 -10.22
C GLY A 188 -9.86 -22.03 -11.50
N VAL A 189 -10.59 -20.93 -11.56
CA VAL A 189 -11.43 -20.58 -12.71
C VAL A 189 -11.24 -19.12 -13.08
N THR A 190 -11.00 -18.87 -14.35
CA THR A 190 -11.13 -17.55 -14.97
C THR A 190 -12.12 -17.61 -16.11
N TYR A 191 -12.80 -16.52 -16.42
CA TYR A 191 -13.70 -16.51 -17.55
C TYR A 191 -13.76 -15.15 -18.25
N VAL A 192 -14.15 -15.20 -19.53
CA VAL A 192 -14.33 -14.02 -20.37
C VAL A 192 -15.70 -14.08 -21.05
N PHE A 193 -16.31 -12.90 -21.20
CA PHE A 193 -17.54 -12.77 -21.98
C PHE A 193 -17.18 -12.69 -23.47
N LEU A 194 -17.87 -13.49 -24.27
CA LEU A 194 -17.67 -13.51 -25.73
C LEU A 194 -18.61 -12.55 -26.46
N ASP A 195 -19.58 -11.99 -25.74
CA ASP A 195 -20.54 -11.01 -26.25
C ASP A 195 -20.83 -9.90 -25.22
N ASP A 196 -21.31 -8.77 -25.70
CA ASP A 196 -21.65 -7.59 -24.86
C ASP A 196 -22.89 -7.84 -23.97
N THR A 197 -23.66 -8.90 -24.23
CA THR A 197 -24.87 -9.26 -23.48
C THR A 197 -24.58 -10.20 -22.31
N GLU A 198 -23.33 -10.56 -22.08
CA GLU A 198 -22.89 -11.54 -21.08
C GLU A 198 -23.59 -12.91 -21.24
N SER A 199 -24.13 -13.22 -22.44
CA SER A 199 -24.89 -14.44 -22.69
C SER A 199 -24.01 -15.63 -23.06
N LYS A 200 -22.82 -15.36 -23.63
CA LYS A 200 -21.84 -16.40 -23.97
C LYS A 200 -20.56 -16.18 -23.17
N VAL A 201 -20.18 -17.19 -22.44
CA VAL A 201 -19.03 -17.14 -21.54
C VAL A 201 -18.10 -18.29 -21.86
N ARG A 202 -16.82 -18.00 -21.93
CA ARG A 202 -15.75 -18.99 -21.99
C ARG A 202 -15.03 -19.06 -20.66
N TYR A 203 -15.10 -20.21 -20.02
CA TYR A 203 -14.41 -20.51 -18.78
C TYR A 203 -13.09 -21.21 -19.07
N THR A 204 -12.03 -20.83 -18.37
CA THR A 204 -10.78 -21.56 -18.31
C THR A 204 -10.62 -22.09 -16.89
N VAL A 205 -10.57 -23.40 -16.77
CA VAL A 205 -10.48 -24.09 -15.47
C VAL A 205 -9.10 -24.69 -15.34
N TYR A 206 -8.42 -24.32 -14.26
CA TYR A 206 -7.08 -24.78 -13.91
C TYR A 206 -7.18 -25.80 -12.78
N THR A 207 -6.61 -26.98 -12.98
CA THR A 207 -6.52 -28.03 -11.98
C THR A 207 -5.07 -28.37 -11.68
N ASP A 208 -4.80 -29.37 -10.88
CA ASP A 208 -3.43 -29.82 -10.56
C ASP A 208 -2.73 -30.52 -11.74
N ASN A 209 -3.47 -31.03 -12.73
CA ASN A 209 -2.95 -31.85 -13.82
C ASN A 209 -3.46 -31.46 -15.21
N ALA A 210 -4.42 -30.54 -15.32
CA ALA A 210 -5.00 -30.14 -16.60
C ALA A 210 -5.59 -28.73 -16.57
N THR A 211 -5.64 -28.11 -17.74
CA THR A 211 -6.39 -26.89 -18.00
C THR A 211 -7.51 -27.20 -18.98
N TYR A 212 -8.75 -26.86 -18.60
CA TYR A 212 -9.94 -27.07 -19.42
C TYR A 212 -10.44 -25.73 -19.98
N THR A 213 -10.86 -25.74 -21.23
CA THR A 213 -11.64 -24.65 -21.83
C THR A 213 -13.08 -25.10 -21.98
N ILE A 214 -14.01 -24.39 -21.38
CA ILE A 214 -15.43 -24.77 -21.27
C ILE A 214 -16.28 -23.61 -21.75
N ASP A 215 -17.19 -23.86 -22.65
CA ASP A 215 -18.17 -22.88 -23.11
C ASP A 215 -19.49 -23.04 -22.35
N GLY A 216 -20.14 -21.91 -22.09
CA GLY A 216 -21.41 -21.86 -21.37
C GLY A 216 -22.03 -20.47 -21.40
N ASN A 217 -22.85 -20.19 -20.41
CA ASN A 217 -23.40 -18.86 -20.15
C ASN A 217 -23.05 -18.42 -18.70
N SER A 218 -23.48 -17.25 -18.29
CA SER A 218 -23.18 -16.71 -16.95
C SER A 218 -23.76 -17.54 -15.79
N LEU A 219 -24.73 -18.42 -16.04
CA LEU A 219 -25.43 -19.22 -15.02
C LEU A 219 -25.11 -20.71 -15.09
N ASN A 220 -24.68 -21.20 -16.25
CA ASN A 220 -24.54 -22.62 -16.48
C ASN A 220 -23.48 -22.96 -17.53
N VAL A 221 -22.71 -23.99 -17.29
CA VAL A 221 -21.71 -24.51 -18.21
C VAL A 221 -22.21 -25.81 -18.86
N SER A 222 -21.86 -26.00 -20.13
CA SER A 222 -22.43 -27.09 -20.91
C SER A 222 -21.42 -28.01 -21.58
N THR A 223 -20.30 -27.48 -22.08
CA THR A 223 -19.45 -28.24 -23.01
C THR A 223 -17.96 -27.97 -22.77
N ILE A 224 -17.20 -29.04 -22.58
CA ILE A 224 -15.73 -28.99 -22.60
C ILE A 224 -15.31 -28.87 -24.06
N VAL A 225 -14.66 -27.74 -24.40
CA VAL A 225 -14.18 -27.44 -25.75
C VAL A 225 -12.78 -28.00 -25.97
N ASN A 226 -11.93 -27.85 -24.96
CA ASN A 226 -10.52 -28.28 -25.04
C ASN A 226 -10.00 -28.70 -23.66
N LYS A 227 -8.97 -29.54 -23.66
CA LYS A 227 -8.23 -29.97 -22.48
C LYS A 227 -6.75 -30.03 -22.82
N VAL A 228 -5.93 -29.38 -22.01
CA VAL A 228 -4.47 -29.44 -22.08
C VAL A 228 -3.96 -30.01 -20.76
N THR A 229 -3.25 -31.12 -20.82
CA THR A 229 -2.66 -31.76 -19.63
C THR A 229 -1.29 -31.15 -19.31
N HIS A 230 -0.98 -31.04 -18.03
CA HIS A 230 0.31 -30.60 -17.50
C HIS A 230 0.69 -31.38 -16.25
N ASN A 231 1.91 -31.24 -15.78
CA ASN A 231 2.42 -32.00 -14.63
C ASN A 231 2.85 -31.07 -13.48
N PHE A 232 2.12 -29.97 -13.23
CA PHE A 232 2.49 -29.06 -12.15
C PHE A 232 2.21 -29.66 -10.76
N GLY A 233 1.20 -30.51 -10.65
CA GLY A 233 0.79 -31.11 -9.37
C GLY A 233 0.11 -30.14 -8.41
N MET A 234 -0.21 -28.95 -8.89
CA MET A 234 -0.98 -27.94 -8.16
C MET A 234 -1.66 -26.97 -9.14
N VAL A 235 -2.69 -26.29 -8.64
CA VAL A 235 -3.46 -25.30 -9.41
C VAL A 235 -2.60 -24.08 -9.69
N THR A 236 -2.49 -23.67 -10.95
CA THR A 236 -1.66 -22.54 -11.38
C THR A 236 -2.29 -21.16 -11.13
N LEU A 237 -3.57 -21.12 -10.76
CA LEU A 237 -4.26 -19.91 -10.30
C LEU A 237 -4.17 -19.83 -8.78
N ILE A 238 -3.47 -18.82 -8.28
CA ILE A 238 -3.17 -18.63 -6.86
C ILE A 238 -4.04 -17.49 -6.32
N GLU A 239 -4.72 -17.74 -5.20
CA GLU A 239 -5.55 -16.78 -4.50
C GLU A 239 -4.72 -16.06 -3.43
N TYR A 240 -4.90 -14.73 -3.35
CA TYR A 240 -4.30 -13.85 -2.35
C TYR A 240 -5.43 -13.19 -1.55
N PRO A 241 -5.72 -13.63 -0.33
CA PRO A 241 -6.71 -12.98 0.53
C PRO A 241 -6.13 -11.77 1.24
N CYS A 242 -6.93 -10.71 1.39
CA CYS A 242 -6.54 -9.50 2.13
C CYS A 242 -6.47 -9.75 3.65
N ASN A 243 -7.41 -10.54 4.15
CA ASN A 243 -7.57 -10.93 5.54
C ASN A 243 -8.42 -12.21 5.63
N PRO A 244 -8.52 -12.85 6.81
CA PRO A 244 -9.29 -14.09 6.95
C PRO A 244 -10.78 -13.98 6.59
N LEU A 245 -11.32 -12.76 6.54
CA LEU A 245 -12.71 -12.50 6.19
C LEU A 245 -12.91 -12.17 4.69
N TYR A 246 -11.83 -12.09 3.91
CA TYR A 246 -11.87 -11.70 2.51
C TYR A 246 -12.57 -10.34 2.29
N MET A 247 -12.31 -9.39 3.19
CA MET A 247 -12.85 -8.02 3.12
C MET A 247 -11.81 -7.06 2.55
N GLY A 248 -12.24 -6.16 1.68
CA GLY A 248 -11.42 -5.06 1.19
C GLY A 248 -11.11 -4.02 2.27
N ALA A 249 -10.10 -3.18 2.02
CA ALA A 249 -9.56 -2.27 3.01
C ALA A 249 -10.56 -1.24 3.55
N PHE A 250 -11.57 -0.86 2.77
CA PHE A 250 -12.56 0.16 3.16
C PHE A 250 -13.95 -0.42 3.49
N GLU A 251 -14.19 -1.73 3.28
CA GLU A 251 -15.50 -2.35 3.49
C GLU A 251 -16.00 -2.17 4.94
N VAL A 252 -15.12 -2.28 5.91
CA VAL A 252 -15.46 -2.17 7.33
C VAL A 252 -15.91 -0.76 7.72
N VAL A 253 -15.51 0.26 6.97
CA VAL A 253 -15.84 1.67 7.24
C VAL A 253 -16.88 2.25 6.28
N LEU A 254 -17.46 1.45 5.39
CA LEU A 254 -18.51 1.91 4.45
C LEU A 254 -19.62 2.75 5.13
N PRO A 255 -20.20 2.34 6.29
CA PRO A 255 -21.23 3.14 6.93
C PRO A 255 -20.74 4.51 7.40
N LEU A 256 -19.48 4.61 7.82
CA LEU A 256 -18.88 5.89 8.23
C LEU A 256 -18.62 6.79 7.02
N LEU A 257 -18.17 6.22 5.90
CA LEU A 257 -17.95 6.96 4.64
C LEU A 257 -19.29 7.53 4.11
N ASP A 258 -20.36 6.75 4.16
CA ASP A 258 -21.70 7.20 3.78
C ASP A 258 -22.23 8.31 4.73
N ALA A 259 -21.94 8.20 6.02
CA ALA A 259 -22.31 9.23 7.01
C ALA A 259 -21.55 10.55 6.75
N ILE A 260 -20.26 10.50 6.43
CA ILE A 260 -19.44 11.67 6.07
C ILE A 260 -20.03 12.37 4.85
N ASN A 261 -20.34 11.64 3.78
CA ASN A 261 -20.94 12.19 2.57
C ASN A 261 -22.31 12.84 2.84
N THR A 262 -23.13 12.20 3.67
CA THR A 262 -24.44 12.69 4.06
C THR A 262 -24.33 13.98 4.89
N THR A 263 -23.41 14.00 5.85
CA THR A 263 -23.18 15.17 6.72
C THR A 263 -22.67 16.36 5.90
N GLN A 264 -21.74 16.15 4.99
CA GLN A 264 -21.23 17.21 4.13
C GLN A 264 -22.30 17.75 3.17
N SER A 265 -23.11 16.86 2.60
CA SER A 265 -24.23 17.26 1.75
C SER A 265 -25.28 18.07 2.52
N ASN A 266 -25.61 17.65 3.76
CA ASN A 266 -26.52 18.39 4.64
C ASN A 266 -25.96 19.76 5.02
N ARG A 267 -24.64 19.86 5.23
CA ARG A 267 -23.95 21.11 5.55
C ARG A 267 -24.07 22.11 4.41
N LEU A 268 -23.86 21.68 3.17
CA LEU A 268 -24.01 22.54 2.00
C LEU A 268 -25.47 22.94 1.78
N ASP A 269 -26.40 21.98 1.93
CA ASP A 269 -27.84 22.27 1.87
C ASP A 269 -28.25 23.33 2.90
N GLY A 270 -27.70 23.24 4.14
CA GLY A 270 -27.96 24.24 5.18
C GLY A 270 -27.46 25.65 4.83
N ILE A 271 -26.28 25.73 4.20
CA ILE A 271 -25.72 27.01 3.71
C ILE A 271 -26.60 27.58 2.60
N GLU A 272 -27.04 26.78 1.65
CA GLU A 272 -27.92 27.23 0.57
C GLU A 272 -29.29 27.67 1.08
N GLN A 273 -29.87 26.94 2.07
CA GLN A 273 -31.12 27.34 2.73
C GLN A 273 -30.96 28.65 3.49
N PHE A 274 -29.79 28.89 4.09
CA PHE A 274 -29.51 30.18 4.75
C PHE A 274 -29.51 31.34 3.77
N ILE A 275 -28.91 31.16 2.57
CA ILE A 275 -28.92 32.20 1.54
C ILE A 275 -30.32 32.47 1.01
N GLN A 276 -31.20 31.45 1.00
CA GLN A 276 -32.61 31.54 0.60
C GLN A 276 -33.55 31.74 1.79
N ALA A 277 -33.05 32.26 2.92
CA ALA A 277 -33.82 32.43 4.13
C ALA A 277 -35.13 33.22 3.91
N ILE A 278 -36.21 32.73 4.53
CA ILE A 278 -37.51 33.37 4.44
C ILE A 278 -37.50 34.64 5.31
N MET A 279 -37.78 35.77 4.67
CA MET A 279 -37.95 37.03 5.39
C MET A 279 -39.34 37.06 6.03
N VAL A 280 -39.36 37.18 7.33
CA VAL A 280 -40.60 37.28 8.11
C VAL A 280 -40.87 38.74 8.45
N PHE A 281 -42.07 39.18 8.12
CA PHE A 281 -42.60 40.50 8.45
C PHE A 281 -43.62 40.34 9.58
N GLU A 282 -43.26 40.76 10.77
CA GLU A 282 -44.10 40.68 11.94
C GLU A 282 -44.69 42.07 12.21
N GLY A 283 -46.04 42.19 12.24
CA GLY A 283 -46.72 43.44 12.49
C GLY A 283 -46.66 44.46 11.36
N VAL A 284 -46.32 44.02 10.14
CA VAL A 284 -46.25 44.86 8.94
C VAL A 284 -47.03 44.22 7.82
N ASP A 285 -47.97 44.98 7.27
CA ASP A 285 -48.69 44.57 6.06
C ASP A 285 -47.90 45.09 4.84
N ILE A 286 -47.36 44.16 4.01
CA ILE A 286 -46.54 44.50 2.86
C ILE A 286 -47.24 44.04 1.59
N THR A 287 -47.43 45.00 0.64
CA THR A 287 -47.93 44.68 -0.68
C THR A 287 -46.81 44.10 -1.55
N ARG A 288 -47.20 43.40 -2.64
CA ARG A 288 -46.27 42.83 -3.59
C ARG A 288 -45.33 43.87 -4.23
N GLU A 289 -45.86 45.06 -4.46
CA GLU A 289 -45.08 46.15 -5.06
C GLU A 289 -43.99 46.65 -4.09
N GLN A 290 -44.33 46.83 -2.80
CA GLN A 290 -43.38 47.21 -1.76
C GLN A 290 -42.28 46.12 -1.55
N PHE A 291 -42.65 44.86 -1.72
CA PHE A 291 -41.67 43.76 -1.67
C PHE A 291 -40.69 43.78 -2.84
N LEU A 292 -41.19 44.16 -4.05
CA LEU A 292 -40.34 44.30 -5.26
C LEU A 292 -39.42 45.52 -5.13
N GLU A 293 -39.91 46.64 -4.60
CA GLU A 293 -39.09 47.82 -4.30
C GLU A 293 -38.00 47.53 -3.28
N LEU A 294 -38.29 46.72 -2.26
CA LEU A 294 -37.32 46.24 -1.27
C LEU A 294 -36.19 45.48 -1.94
N LYS A 295 -36.52 44.58 -2.88
CA LYS A 295 -35.55 43.78 -3.63
C LYS A 295 -34.63 44.65 -4.48
N ASP A 296 -35.16 45.72 -5.07
CA ASP A 296 -34.39 46.60 -5.97
C ASP A 296 -33.58 47.65 -5.20
N LEU A 297 -34.06 48.14 -4.07
CA LEU A 297 -33.37 49.15 -3.26
C LEU A 297 -32.48 48.59 -2.15
N GLY A 298 -32.62 47.31 -1.83
CA GLY A 298 -31.86 46.65 -0.73
C GLY A 298 -32.15 47.23 0.68
N ALA A 299 -33.19 48.04 0.83
CA ALA A 299 -33.54 48.69 2.07
C ALA A 299 -35.05 48.75 2.32
N LEU A 300 -35.50 48.51 3.56
CA LEU A 300 -36.91 48.59 3.97
C LEU A 300 -37.11 49.68 4.99
N LYS A 301 -38.02 50.58 4.75
CA LYS A 301 -38.48 51.56 5.73
C LYS A 301 -39.70 50.99 6.47
N LEU A 302 -39.54 50.64 7.77
CA LEU A 302 -40.62 50.18 8.59
C LEU A 302 -41.50 51.35 9.02
N PRO A 303 -42.84 51.18 9.04
CA PRO A 303 -43.73 52.21 9.62
C PRO A 303 -43.45 52.35 11.12
N PRO A 304 -43.64 53.57 11.68
CA PRO A 304 -43.49 53.78 13.13
C PRO A 304 -44.46 52.93 13.93
N ALA A 305 -44.00 52.43 15.05
CA ALA A 305 -44.81 51.59 15.93
C ALA A 305 -46.10 52.32 16.33
N MET A 306 -47.26 51.76 16.02
CA MET A 306 -48.57 52.22 16.48
C MET A 306 -49.11 51.21 17.48
N ASP A 307 -49.72 51.69 18.55
CA ASP A 307 -50.45 50.89 19.60
C ASP A 307 -49.60 49.83 20.32
N GLY A 308 -48.33 50.10 20.64
CA GLY A 308 -47.50 49.19 21.43
C GLY A 308 -47.04 47.90 20.69
N ARG A 309 -47.35 47.78 19.41
CA ARG A 309 -46.85 46.69 18.57
C ARG A 309 -45.57 47.13 17.84
N THR A 310 -44.50 46.43 18.08
CA THR A 310 -43.22 46.69 17.44
C THR A 310 -43.18 45.96 16.08
N SER A 311 -42.99 46.71 14.99
CA SER A 311 -42.76 46.12 13.67
C SER A 311 -41.37 45.54 13.63
N ARG A 312 -41.25 44.28 13.23
CA ARG A 312 -39.96 43.59 13.09
C ARG A 312 -39.88 42.94 11.74
N VAL A 313 -38.68 42.99 11.18
CA VAL A 313 -38.33 42.22 9.98
C VAL A 313 -37.08 41.43 10.33
N TYR A 314 -37.18 40.15 10.18
CA TYR A 314 -36.06 39.26 10.44
C TYR A 314 -36.10 38.07 9.47
N TYR A 315 -34.95 37.49 9.24
CA TYR A 315 -34.88 36.21 8.51
C TYR A 315 -35.21 35.08 9.48
N LEU A 316 -36.19 34.24 9.12
CA LEU A 316 -36.44 33.00 9.84
C LEU A 316 -35.30 32.05 9.51
N ASN A 317 -34.34 31.97 10.42
CA ASN A 317 -33.08 31.32 10.16
C ASN A 317 -32.65 30.58 11.42
N GLU A 318 -32.52 29.28 11.29
CA GLU A 318 -31.93 28.46 12.32
C GLU A 318 -30.42 28.35 11.99
N GLN A 319 -29.57 28.94 12.80
CA GLN A 319 -28.13 28.89 12.63
C GLN A 319 -27.65 27.43 12.81
N LEU A 320 -27.29 26.78 11.71
CA LEU A 320 -26.56 25.52 11.79
C LEU A 320 -25.20 25.81 12.42
N ASP A 321 -24.88 25.16 13.53
CA ASP A 321 -23.54 25.28 14.14
C ASP A 321 -22.51 24.57 13.25
N GLN A 322 -21.87 25.36 12.41
CA GLN A 322 -20.87 24.88 11.46
C GLN A 322 -19.63 24.33 12.16
N ALA A 323 -19.30 24.84 13.36
CA ALA A 323 -18.14 24.40 14.12
C ALA A 323 -18.38 23.01 14.72
N GLN A 324 -19.56 22.76 15.30
CA GLN A 324 -19.92 21.43 15.82
C GLN A 324 -19.99 20.39 14.68
N THR A 325 -20.55 20.77 13.52
CA THR A 325 -20.61 19.89 12.36
C THR A 325 -19.20 19.55 11.84
N GLN A 326 -18.28 20.52 11.83
CA GLN A 326 -16.89 20.27 11.45
C GLN A 326 -16.22 19.31 12.43
N THR A 327 -16.39 19.54 13.74
CA THR A 327 -15.83 18.66 14.77
C THR A 327 -16.34 17.22 14.61
N LEU A 328 -17.64 17.03 14.36
CA LEU A 328 -18.21 15.70 14.12
C LEU A 328 -17.60 15.05 12.87
N MET A 329 -17.42 15.79 11.78
CA MET A 329 -16.80 15.25 10.56
C MET A 329 -15.33 14.86 10.77
N ASP A 330 -14.59 15.69 11.49
CA ASP A 330 -13.19 15.43 11.83
C ASP A 330 -13.07 14.18 12.70
N ASP A 331 -13.96 14.00 13.68
CA ASP A 331 -14.04 12.81 14.54
C ASP A 331 -14.36 11.54 13.73
N MET A 332 -15.39 11.61 12.88
CA MET A 332 -15.72 10.48 11.99
C MET A 332 -14.54 10.11 11.06
N TYR A 333 -13.87 11.10 10.50
CA TYR A 333 -12.74 10.84 9.61
C TYR A 333 -11.53 10.27 10.36
N GLN A 334 -11.21 10.78 11.55
CA GLN A 334 -10.18 10.21 12.41
C GLN A 334 -10.50 8.75 12.78
N THR A 335 -11.75 8.46 13.13
CA THR A 335 -12.21 7.09 13.39
C THR A 335 -12.02 6.18 12.17
N VAL A 336 -12.31 6.66 10.96
CA VAL A 336 -12.03 5.92 9.73
C VAL A 336 -10.55 5.59 9.62
N LEU A 337 -9.65 6.58 9.80
CA LEU A 337 -8.21 6.38 9.70
C LEU A 337 -7.69 5.36 10.73
N GLU A 338 -8.20 5.41 11.96
CA GLU A 338 -7.84 4.46 13.02
C GLU A 338 -8.29 3.04 12.70
N ILE A 339 -9.54 2.85 12.25
CA ILE A 339 -10.08 1.52 11.91
C ILE A 339 -9.31 0.89 10.76
N VAL A 340 -9.02 1.66 9.70
CA VAL A 340 -8.29 1.14 8.53
C VAL A 340 -6.78 1.08 8.76
N GLY A 341 -6.28 1.64 9.87
CA GLY A 341 -4.86 1.69 10.21
C GLY A 341 -4.07 2.58 9.26
N MET A 342 -4.61 3.74 8.90
CA MET A 342 -3.88 4.78 8.18
C MET A 342 -3.32 5.82 9.16
N PRO A 343 -2.15 6.42 8.84
CA PRO A 343 -1.63 7.50 9.67
C PRO A 343 -2.56 8.71 9.64
N SER A 344 -2.85 9.26 10.81
CA SER A 344 -3.60 10.50 10.94
C SER A 344 -2.62 11.69 10.85
N GLN A 345 -2.93 12.67 10.02
CA GLN A 345 -2.26 13.97 10.13
C GLN A 345 -2.84 14.68 11.36
N GLY A 346 -2.27 14.39 12.52
CA GLY A 346 -2.65 15.13 13.71
C GLY A 346 -2.41 16.62 13.50
N ASN A 347 -3.41 17.44 13.78
CA ASN A 347 -3.31 18.91 13.90
C ASN A 347 -2.37 19.31 15.07
N GLY A 348 -1.21 18.66 15.14
CA GLY A 348 -0.24 18.90 16.18
C GLY A 348 0.64 20.09 15.86
N ASN A 349 0.19 21.26 16.25
CA ASN A 349 1.05 22.38 16.61
C ASN A 349 1.94 21.99 17.82
N SER A 350 2.80 21.00 17.65
CA SER A 350 3.83 20.73 18.67
C SER A 350 5.18 21.15 18.09
N SER A 351 5.66 22.25 18.61
CA SER A 351 6.98 22.85 18.39
C SER A 351 8.16 21.97 18.83
N ASP A 352 7.94 20.73 19.21
CA ASP A 352 8.97 19.75 19.56
C ASP A 352 9.34 18.90 18.34
N SER A 353 9.93 19.55 17.35
CA SER A 353 10.42 18.92 16.11
C SER A 353 11.77 18.21 16.27
N SER A 354 12.25 17.99 17.49
CA SER A 354 13.59 17.46 17.73
C SER A 354 13.69 15.94 17.75
N ASN A 355 12.56 15.20 17.67
CA ASN A 355 12.59 13.74 17.71
C ASN A 355 11.68 13.11 16.64
N ASN A 356 12.26 12.81 15.46
CA ASN A 356 11.54 12.17 14.35
C ASN A 356 10.83 10.88 14.76
N GLY A 357 11.42 10.09 15.66
CA GLY A 357 10.81 8.85 16.15
C GLY A 357 9.51 9.09 16.93
N ALA A 358 9.43 10.13 17.75
CA ALA A 358 8.23 10.48 18.49
C ALA A 358 7.09 10.99 17.58
N MET A 359 7.42 11.69 16.49
CA MET A 359 6.46 12.12 15.47
C MET A 359 5.86 10.92 14.72
N ILE A 360 6.67 9.94 14.36
CA ILE A 360 6.23 8.71 13.68
C ILE A 360 5.22 7.96 14.53
N VAL A 361 5.51 7.76 15.81
CA VAL A 361 4.60 7.10 16.76
C VAL A 361 3.32 7.91 16.94
N LYS A 362 3.43 9.24 17.09
CA LYS A 362 2.28 10.13 17.33
C LYS A 362 1.34 10.20 16.12
N ASN A 363 1.85 10.11 14.91
CA ASN A 363 1.04 10.21 13.69
C ASN A 363 0.45 8.85 13.22
N GLY A 364 0.56 7.79 14.00
CA GLY A 364 -0.08 6.50 13.71
C GLY A 364 0.62 5.65 12.63
N TRP A 365 1.82 6.02 12.18
CA TRP A 365 2.58 5.22 11.22
C TRP A 365 2.90 3.81 11.71
N TRP A 366 3.07 3.64 13.03
CA TRP A 366 3.26 2.34 13.65
C TRP A 366 2.05 1.40 13.46
N ASN A 367 0.83 1.96 13.52
CA ASN A 367 -0.38 1.19 13.24
C ASN A 367 -0.48 0.77 11.77
N ALA A 368 -0.09 1.65 10.85
CA ALA A 368 -0.04 1.34 9.42
C ALA A 368 0.94 0.18 9.17
N GLU A 369 2.12 0.22 9.75
CA GLU A 369 3.12 -0.84 9.63
C GLU A 369 2.61 -2.17 10.23
N ALA A 370 1.99 -2.15 11.41
CA ALA A 370 1.45 -3.36 12.04
C ALA A 370 0.36 -4.03 11.19
N ARG A 371 -0.53 -3.22 10.57
CA ARG A 371 -1.56 -3.74 9.66
C ARG A 371 -0.97 -4.29 8.36
N SER A 372 0.05 -3.65 7.82
CA SER A 372 0.77 -4.16 6.66
C SER A 372 1.46 -5.50 6.95
N LEU A 373 2.02 -5.69 8.14
CA LEU A 373 2.62 -6.96 8.57
C LEU A 373 1.61 -8.11 8.60
N GLU A 374 0.37 -7.84 9.03
CA GLU A 374 -0.70 -8.83 9.02
C GLU A 374 -1.02 -9.30 7.59
N THR A 375 -1.19 -8.35 6.66
CA THR A 375 -1.42 -8.66 5.24
C THR A 375 -0.23 -9.36 4.61
N GLU A 376 1.01 -8.98 4.96
CA GLU A 376 2.23 -9.63 4.50
C GLU A 376 2.30 -11.11 4.87
N GLY A 377 1.86 -11.45 6.09
CA GLY A 377 1.82 -12.85 6.52
C GLY A 377 0.97 -13.73 5.60
N MET A 378 -0.21 -13.25 5.22
CA MET A 378 -1.10 -13.96 4.29
C MET A 378 -0.56 -13.96 2.85
N TRP A 379 -0.01 -12.84 2.41
CA TRP A 379 0.62 -12.76 1.09
C TRP A 379 1.79 -13.73 0.95
N LYS A 380 2.65 -13.87 1.95
CA LYS A 380 3.79 -14.80 1.95
C LYS A 380 3.36 -16.27 1.78
N GLU A 381 2.22 -16.66 2.34
CA GLU A 381 1.67 -17.99 2.14
C GLU A 381 1.34 -18.22 0.66
N SER A 382 0.58 -17.31 0.07
CA SER A 382 0.24 -17.37 -1.36
C SER A 382 1.46 -17.22 -2.27
N GLU A 383 2.43 -16.37 -1.89
CA GLU A 383 3.70 -16.20 -2.61
C GLU A 383 4.56 -17.47 -2.59
N THR A 384 4.48 -18.24 -1.50
CA THR A 384 5.15 -19.55 -1.43
C THR A 384 4.57 -20.53 -2.47
N ASP A 385 3.26 -20.52 -2.67
CA ASP A 385 2.62 -21.35 -3.70
C ASP A 385 2.96 -20.86 -5.11
N PHE A 386 3.04 -19.55 -5.32
CA PHE A 386 3.56 -18.96 -6.55
C PHE A 386 4.99 -19.44 -6.86
N LEU A 387 5.89 -19.37 -5.88
CA LEU A 387 7.28 -19.80 -6.03
C LEU A 387 7.40 -21.28 -6.36
N LYS A 388 6.55 -22.14 -5.78
CA LYS A 388 6.56 -23.59 -6.11
C LYS A 388 6.32 -23.82 -7.61
N ILE A 389 5.37 -23.10 -8.20
CA ILE A 389 5.03 -23.22 -9.62
C ILE A 389 6.13 -22.59 -10.48
N ALA A 390 6.54 -21.36 -10.18
CA ALA A 390 7.54 -20.65 -10.93
C ALA A 390 8.89 -21.39 -10.97
N LEU A 391 9.36 -21.87 -9.81
CA LEU A 391 10.62 -22.65 -9.73
C LEU A 391 10.50 -23.99 -10.44
N LYS A 392 9.33 -24.65 -10.42
CA LYS A 392 9.11 -25.87 -11.17
C LYS A 392 9.20 -25.63 -12.68
N ILE A 393 8.62 -24.54 -13.17
CA ILE A 393 8.73 -24.17 -14.59
C ILE A 393 10.19 -23.82 -14.94
N CYS A 394 10.90 -23.10 -14.05
CA CYS A 394 12.33 -22.81 -14.25
C CYS A 394 13.20 -24.07 -14.28
N ASP A 395 12.91 -25.06 -13.43
CA ASP A 395 13.63 -26.33 -13.40
C ASP A 395 13.38 -27.15 -14.67
N GLU A 396 12.13 -27.19 -15.16
CA GLU A 396 11.76 -27.84 -16.43
C GLU A 396 12.37 -27.16 -17.67
N ALA A 397 12.69 -25.87 -17.56
CA ALA A 397 13.34 -25.06 -18.61
C ALA A 397 14.87 -24.96 -18.45
N ASP A 398 15.47 -25.69 -17.51
CA ASP A 398 16.90 -25.63 -17.14
C ASP A 398 17.41 -24.22 -16.76
N ALA A 399 16.52 -23.29 -16.39
CA ALA A 399 16.89 -21.91 -16.06
C ALA A 399 17.42 -21.75 -14.62
N LEU A 400 16.83 -22.44 -13.63
CA LEU A 400 17.19 -22.35 -12.20
C LEU A 400 17.21 -23.75 -11.55
N THR A 401 17.97 -24.67 -12.14
CA THR A 401 17.99 -26.07 -11.72
C THR A 401 18.40 -26.25 -10.25
N GLY A 402 17.55 -26.93 -9.46
CA GLY A 402 17.84 -27.34 -8.08
C GLY A 402 17.65 -26.24 -7.03
N LEU A 403 17.17 -25.04 -7.37
CA LEU A 403 16.77 -24.03 -6.38
C LEU A 403 15.42 -24.45 -5.75
N LYS A 404 15.37 -24.51 -4.42
CA LYS A 404 14.19 -24.91 -3.66
C LYS A 404 13.48 -23.70 -3.07
N VAL A 405 12.17 -23.80 -2.89
CA VAL A 405 11.37 -22.76 -2.22
C VAL A 405 11.87 -22.49 -0.80
N SER A 406 12.43 -23.50 -0.11
CA SER A 406 13.02 -23.34 1.22
C SER A 406 14.26 -22.45 1.25
N ASP A 407 14.93 -22.27 0.11
CA ASP A 407 16.16 -21.48 -0.01
C ASP A 407 15.87 -19.99 -0.29
N VAL A 408 14.59 -19.66 -0.55
CA VAL A 408 14.14 -18.33 -0.96
C VAL A 408 13.19 -17.75 0.08
N GLU A 409 13.34 -16.47 0.40
CA GLU A 409 12.41 -15.72 1.24
C GLU A 409 11.96 -14.43 0.55
N PRO A 410 10.65 -14.19 0.38
CA PRO A 410 10.16 -12.92 -0.12
C PRO A 410 10.33 -11.83 0.94
N LYS A 411 10.99 -10.73 0.59
CA LYS A 411 11.18 -9.53 1.41
C LYS A 411 10.44 -8.35 0.79
N PHE A 412 9.61 -7.72 1.62
CA PHE A 412 8.88 -6.52 1.22
C PHE A 412 9.76 -5.28 1.40
N GLY A 413 9.89 -4.50 0.31
CA GLY A 413 10.57 -3.23 0.32
C GLY A 413 9.70 -2.18 0.98
N ARG A 414 9.79 -2.02 2.30
CA ARG A 414 9.08 -0.92 2.98
C ARG A 414 9.97 0.29 3.12
N ARG A 415 9.37 1.47 3.00
CA ARG A 415 10.03 2.69 3.45
C ARG A 415 10.23 2.58 4.95
N SER A 416 11.49 2.44 5.36
CA SER A 416 11.81 2.54 6.77
C SER A 416 11.66 3.99 7.20
N TYR A 417 10.72 4.25 8.08
CA TYR A 417 10.58 5.54 8.75
C TYR A 417 11.62 5.74 9.86
N GLU A 418 12.39 4.69 10.17
CA GLU A 418 13.52 4.78 11.09
C GLU A 418 14.63 5.62 10.44
N ASP A 419 15.18 6.54 11.20
CA ASP A 419 16.24 7.43 10.74
C ASP A 419 17.46 6.61 10.28
N LEU A 420 17.89 6.80 9.03
CA LEU A 420 19.07 6.14 8.47
C LEU A 420 20.31 6.38 9.34
N LEU A 421 20.39 7.57 9.97
CA LEU A 421 21.47 7.90 10.89
C LEU A 421 21.48 6.96 12.11
N VAL A 422 20.32 6.67 12.69
CA VAL A 422 20.19 5.75 13.84
C VAL A 422 20.59 4.34 13.43
N LYS A 423 20.19 3.89 12.25
CA LYS A 423 20.56 2.57 11.73
C LYS A 423 22.05 2.43 11.47
N THR A 424 22.65 3.44 10.85
CA THR A 424 24.09 3.44 10.59
C THR A 424 24.91 3.54 11.87
N GLN A 425 24.47 4.34 12.85
CA GLN A 425 25.09 4.39 14.18
C GLN A 425 24.97 3.05 14.91
N SER A 426 23.80 2.41 14.85
CA SER A 426 23.59 1.08 15.45
C SER A 426 24.51 0.03 14.81
N PHE A 427 24.60 0.01 13.49
CA PHE A 427 25.51 -0.85 12.74
C PHE A 427 26.97 -0.63 13.15
N SER A 428 27.42 0.63 13.14
CA SER A 428 28.78 1.00 13.53
C SER A 428 29.09 0.60 14.98
N THR A 429 28.15 0.80 15.91
CA THR A 429 28.30 0.42 17.32
C THR A 429 28.40 -1.10 17.48
N LEU A 430 27.56 -1.86 16.78
CA LEU A 430 27.59 -3.33 16.81
C LEU A 430 28.90 -3.87 16.24
N ARG A 431 29.39 -3.30 15.12
CA ARG A 431 30.69 -3.68 14.53
C ARG A 431 31.86 -3.34 15.49
N SER A 432 31.83 -2.18 16.13
CA SER A 432 32.84 -1.76 17.11
C SER A 432 32.85 -2.67 18.36
N ALA A 433 31.69 -3.25 18.71
CA ALA A 433 31.57 -4.22 19.80
C ALA A 433 31.99 -5.65 19.39
N GLY A 434 32.48 -5.87 18.14
CA GLY A 434 32.94 -7.17 17.66
C GLY A 434 31.83 -8.07 17.10
N CYS A 435 30.64 -7.54 16.85
CA CYS A 435 29.55 -8.30 16.23
C CYS A 435 29.88 -8.63 14.77
N PRO A 436 29.66 -9.87 14.27
CA PRO A 436 29.83 -10.22 12.85
C PRO A 436 28.99 -9.32 11.93
N ALA A 437 29.46 -9.05 10.72
CA ALA A 437 28.79 -8.14 9.77
C ALA A 437 27.33 -8.54 9.51
N ILE A 438 27.09 -9.81 9.26
CA ILE A 438 25.74 -10.36 9.04
C ILE A 438 24.77 -10.06 10.22
N GLN A 439 25.24 -10.20 11.47
CA GLN A 439 24.40 -9.93 12.63
C GLN A 439 24.21 -8.41 12.83
N ALA A 440 25.25 -7.62 12.57
CA ALA A 440 25.16 -6.17 12.63
C ALA A 440 24.15 -5.62 11.62
N PHE A 441 24.12 -6.14 10.40
CA PHE A 441 23.10 -5.81 9.40
C PHE A 441 21.69 -6.26 9.83
N LYS A 442 21.56 -7.48 10.36
CA LYS A 442 20.26 -8.01 10.85
C LYS A 442 19.68 -7.17 12.00
N PHE A 443 20.48 -6.82 12.99
CA PHE A 443 20.01 -6.04 14.15
C PHE A 443 19.78 -4.56 13.83
N SER A 444 20.61 -3.95 13.00
CA SER A 444 20.45 -2.55 12.61
C SER A 444 19.33 -2.33 11.58
N LYS A 445 18.85 -3.40 10.92
CA LYS A 445 17.92 -3.35 9.80
C LYS A 445 18.39 -2.38 8.69
N LEU A 446 19.71 -2.23 8.52
CA LEU A 446 20.32 -1.34 7.53
C LEU A 446 20.20 -1.92 6.12
N SER A 447 20.24 -3.23 5.99
CA SER A 447 20.19 -3.98 4.75
C SER A 447 18.87 -4.72 4.58
N LYS A 448 18.42 -4.85 3.33
CA LYS A 448 17.29 -5.71 2.92
C LYS A 448 17.72 -7.17 2.82
N ASP A 449 18.96 -7.42 2.36
CA ASP A 449 19.60 -8.73 2.32
C ASP A 449 20.88 -8.74 3.16
N PRO A 450 20.76 -8.98 4.49
CA PRO A 450 21.91 -8.96 5.39
C PRO A 450 23.00 -9.98 5.05
N GLU A 451 22.67 -11.05 4.34
CA GLU A 451 23.60 -12.11 3.99
C GLU A 451 24.45 -11.73 2.79
N ALA A 452 23.81 -11.22 1.72
CA ALA A 452 24.51 -10.73 0.55
C ALA A 452 25.38 -9.50 0.86
N ASP A 453 24.82 -8.52 1.59
CA ASP A 453 25.57 -7.31 1.94
C ASP A 453 26.72 -7.57 2.93
N ALA A 454 26.57 -8.55 3.83
CA ALA A 454 27.66 -8.93 4.72
C ALA A 454 28.81 -9.57 3.93
N LEU A 455 28.51 -10.40 2.93
CA LEU A 455 29.51 -11.02 2.08
C LEU A 455 30.28 -10.00 1.24
N GLN A 456 29.58 -9.05 0.63
CA GLN A 456 30.21 -7.93 -0.08
C GLN A 456 31.03 -7.03 0.84
N PHE A 457 30.55 -6.77 2.04
CA PHE A 457 31.25 -5.97 3.04
C PHE A 457 32.55 -6.65 3.49
N ASP A 458 32.51 -7.94 3.75
CA ASP A 458 33.70 -8.71 4.17
C ASP A 458 34.71 -8.82 3.01
N GLN A 459 34.26 -9.04 1.77
CA GLN A 459 35.13 -9.01 0.57
C GLN A 459 35.82 -7.65 0.39
N TYR A 460 35.06 -6.56 0.51
CA TYR A 460 35.60 -5.21 0.41
C TYR A 460 36.63 -4.91 1.52
N GLN A 461 36.42 -5.43 2.73
CA GLN A 461 37.40 -5.31 3.81
C GLN A 461 38.68 -6.11 3.56
N GLU A 462 38.56 -7.32 2.99
CA GLU A 462 39.70 -8.13 2.59
C GLU A 462 40.51 -7.47 1.45
N GLU A 463 39.83 -6.90 0.46
CA GLU A 463 40.49 -6.14 -0.61
C GLU A 463 41.23 -4.92 -0.09
N GLN A 464 40.60 -4.14 0.82
CA GLN A 464 41.28 -2.99 1.44
C GLN A 464 42.47 -3.42 2.31
N ALA A 465 42.38 -4.53 3.01
CA ALA A 465 43.48 -5.06 3.80
C ALA A 465 44.63 -5.52 2.89
N ALA A 466 44.34 -6.14 1.77
CA ALA A 466 45.33 -6.55 0.78
C ALA A 466 46.03 -5.35 0.11
N GLU A 467 45.27 -4.29 -0.26
CA GLU A 467 45.84 -3.05 -0.79
C GLU A 467 46.74 -2.33 0.22
N LEU A 468 46.41 -2.34 1.49
CA LEU A 468 47.24 -1.76 2.56
C LEU A 468 48.51 -2.56 2.80
N ASP A 469 48.49 -3.92 2.67
CA ASP A 469 49.66 -4.75 2.75
C ASP A 469 50.57 -4.57 1.53
N GLU A 470 50.04 -4.39 0.31
CA GLU A 470 50.82 -4.08 -0.89
C GLU A 470 51.48 -2.69 -0.80
N MET A 471 50.78 -1.69 -0.24
CA MET A 471 51.35 -0.34 -0.04
C MET A 471 52.30 -0.25 1.15
N GLY A 472 52.21 -1.16 2.15
CA GLY A 472 53.11 -1.28 3.29
C GLY A 472 54.43 -2.02 3.00
N GLY A 473 54.59 -2.60 1.80
CA GLY A 473 55.73 -3.45 1.41
C GLY A 473 57.02 -2.75 1.02
N VAL A 474 57.20 -1.42 1.25
CA VAL A 474 58.48 -0.72 1.00
C VAL A 474 59.00 -0.07 2.27
N GLY A 475 59.84 -0.76 2.99
CA GLY A 475 60.70 -0.09 4.00
C GLY A 475 61.01 -0.86 5.27
N THR A 476 62.16 -1.51 5.26
CA THR A 476 63.08 -1.78 6.39
C THR A 476 62.77 -2.84 7.42
N GLY A 477 63.64 -3.85 7.41
CA GLY A 477 63.76 -4.88 8.43
C GLY A 477 64.16 -4.35 9.81
N GLY A 478 63.69 -5.11 10.85
CA GLY A 478 64.15 -4.87 12.23
C GLY A 478 63.35 -5.66 13.24
N THR A 479 63.84 -6.87 13.55
CA THR A 479 63.77 -7.59 14.83
C THR A 479 62.46 -7.83 15.59
N ALA A 480 62.23 -9.09 15.80
CA ALA A 480 61.28 -9.74 16.69
C ALA A 480 61.25 -9.19 18.12
N GLY A 481 60.07 -9.16 18.71
CA GLY A 481 59.85 -8.95 20.13
C GLY A 481 58.42 -9.36 20.52
N THR A 482 58.33 -10.60 20.96
CA THR A 482 57.16 -11.16 21.68
C THR A 482 56.98 -10.44 22.98
N VAL A 483 55.79 -9.93 23.32
CA VAL A 483 55.24 -9.97 24.70
C VAL A 483 53.72 -9.72 24.67
N GLY A 484 52.97 -10.64 25.26
CA GLY A 484 51.57 -10.50 25.57
C GLY A 484 51.29 -9.55 26.74
N GLY A 485 50.08 -9.12 26.89
CA GLY A 485 49.64 -8.39 28.10
C GLY A 485 48.38 -7.57 27.89
N SER A 486 47.28 -8.13 28.30
CA SER A 486 46.05 -7.49 28.67
C SER A 486 46.26 -6.16 29.42
N ARG A 487 45.51 -5.13 29.07
CA ARG A 487 44.92 -4.23 30.07
C ARG A 487 43.92 -3.23 29.45
N THR A 488 42.82 -3.21 30.16
CA THR A 488 41.64 -2.33 30.13
C THR A 488 41.94 -0.81 30.21
N ALA A 489 40.99 -0.07 29.64
CA ALA A 489 40.47 1.24 30.04
C ALA A 489 41.16 2.51 29.55
N GLY A 490 40.32 3.39 29.01
CA GLY A 490 40.55 4.83 29.04
C GLY A 490 40.45 5.50 27.68
N ALA A 491 39.22 5.83 27.30
CA ALA A 491 38.98 6.84 26.27
C ALA A 491 39.64 8.17 26.65
N ALA A 492 40.52 8.65 25.82
CA ALA A 492 40.85 10.06 25.79
C ALA A 492 41.00 10.47 24.33
N ASP A 493 39.99 11.16 23.88
CA ASP A 493 39.93 11.92 22.65
C ASP A 493 41.10 12.93 22.59
N SER A 494 42.12 12.64 21.81
CA SER A 494 43.11 13.63 21.44
C SER A 494 42.67 14.34 20.15
N SER A 495 41.65 15.19 20.24
CA SER A 495 41.42 16.22 19.26
C SER A 495 42.66 17.07 19.16
N SER A 496 43.31 17.13 17.99
CA SER A 496 44.47 17.96 17.75
C SER A 496 44.15 19.40 18.15
N LYS A 497 44.83 19.91 19.19
CA LYS A 497 44.67 21.26 19.70
C LYS A 497 45.13 22.37 18.71
N THR A 498 45.54 21.99 17.52
CA THR A 498 46.03 22.91 16.48
C THR A 498 45.11 22.96 15.28
N GLY A 499 44.87 24.11 14.69
CA GLY A 499 44.12 24.35 13.47
C GLY A 499 44.87 25.26 12.51
N VAL A 500 44.55 25.23 11.22
CA VAL A 500 45.06 26.13 10.21
C VAL A 500 43.99 27.14 9.85
N CYS A 501 44.28 28.43 9.97
CA CYS A 501 43.32 29.48 9.62
C CYS A 501 43.11 29.55 8.10
N PRO A 502 41.86 29.44 7.61
CA PRO A 502 41.57 29.43 6.17
C PRO A 502 41.91 30.78 5.49
N VAL A 503 41.95 31.88 6.22
CA VAL A 503 42.20 33.22 5.68
C VAL A 503 43.68 33.55 5.61
N CYS A 504 44.45 33.37 6.70
CA CYS A 504 45.87 33.71 6.74
C CYS A 504 46.82 32.52 6.61
N LYS A 505 46.30 31.30 6.48
CA LYS A 505 47.04 30.03 6.33
C LYS A 505 48.03 29.71 7.48
N ARG A 506 47.92 30.40 8.61
CA ARG A 506 48.77 30.14 9.77
C ARG A 506 48.21 29.04 10.63
N THR A 507 49.10 28.19 11.16
CA THR A 507 48.76 27.19 12.16
C THR A 507 48.66 27.87 13.52
N PHE A 508 47.59 27.59 14.27
CA PHE A 508 47.37 28.18 15.59
C PHE A 508 46.83 27.13 16.57
N GLU A 509 47.01 27.36 17.83
CA GLU A 509 46.50 26.53 18.91
C GLU A 509 45.05 26.92 19.21
N LYS A 510 44.12 25.95 19.05
CA LYS A 510 42.69 26.18 19.29
C LYS A 510 42.42 26.38 20.79
N ARG A 511 41.75 27.50 21.13
CA ARG A 511 41.27 27.78 22.48
C ARG A 511 39.89 27.16 22.76
N ALA A 512 39.16 26.76 21.70
CA ALA A 512 37.90 26.07 21.75
C ALA A 512 37.80 25.09 20.58
N ASN A 513 37.12 23.96 20.75
CA ASN A 513 36.98 22.88 19.73
C ASN A 513 36.38 23.36 18.40
N ASN A 514 35.57 24.41 18.39
CA ASN A 514 34.93 24.99 17.23
C ASN A 514 35.64 26.22 16.64
N GLN A 515 36.89 26.55 17.10
CA GLN A 515 37.65 27.68 16.59
C GLN A 515 38.24 27.36 15.21
N ILE A 516 37.80 28.12 14.18
CA ILE A 516 38.20 27.97 12.77
C ILE A 516 39.26 29.03 12.37
N TYR A 517 39.23 30.22 12.99
CA TYR A 517 40.09 31.35 12.65
C TYR A 517 41.11 31.63 13.76
N ASP A 518 42.33 32.00 13.37
CA ASP A 518 43.43 32.35 14.28
C ASP A 518 43.13 33.62 15.10
N ARG A 519 42.58 34.67 14.44
CA ARG A 519 42.30 35.98 15.03
C ARG A 519 40.93 36.49 14.61
N GLU A 520 40.38 37.42 15.41
CA GLU A 520 39.09 38.06 15.13
C GLU A 520 39.11 38.83 13.79
N GLU A 521 40.23 39.40 13.41
CA GLU A 521 40.44 40.09 12.12
C GLU A 521 40.24 39.12 10.92
N CYS A 522 40.70 37.87 11.03
CA CYS A 522 40.48 36.83 10.01
C CYS A 522 39.02 36.42 9.91
N ARG A 523 38.33 36.35 11.03
CA ARG A 523 36.90 36.07 11.10
C ARG A 523 36.07 37.19 10.46
N GLN A 524 36.42 38.46 10.74
CA GLN A 524 35.75 39.60 10.12
C GLN A 524 36.02 39.69 8.63
N LYS A 525 37.25 39.39 8.17
CA LYS A 525 37.61 39.35 6.75
C LYS A 525 36.84 38.26 5.98
N ALA A 526 36.64 37.06 6.58
CA ALA A 526 35.81 36.01 6.01
C ALA A 526 34.32 36.37 5.96
N ARG A 527 33.86 37.19 6.90
CA ARG A 527 32.45 37.62 7.00
C ARG A 527 32.09 38.75 6.01
N ASN A 528 33.06 39.59 5.67
CA ASN A 528 32.88 40.75 4.78
C ASN A 528 33.16 40.47 3.30
N GLY A 529 33.26 39.17 2.89
CA GLY A 529 33.34 38.77 1.48
C GLY A 529 34.50 39.39 0.69
N GLY A 530 35.66 39.56 1.33
CA GLY A 530 36.83 40.10 0.65
C GLY A 530 37.46 39.04 -0.25
N ASP A 531 37.47 39.32 -1.56
CA ASP A 531 38.11 38.55 -2.61
C ASP A 531 39.56 38.21 -2.27
N ALA A 532 39.89 36.95 -2.44
CA ALA A 532 41.26 36.47 -2.38
C ALA A 532 41.89 36.62 -3.77
N GLU A 533 42.89 37.47 -3.91
CA GLU A 533 43.94 37.29 -4.90
C GLU A 533 44.82 36.09 -4.54
#